data_9c402a5437d9b077e15a64af5f2e2da3
#
_entry.id   9c402a5437d9b077e15a64af5f2e2da3
#
_cell.length_a   1.000
_cell.length_b   1.000
_cell.length_c   1.000
_cell.angle_alpha   90.00
_cell.angle_beta   90.00
_cell.angle_gamma   90.00
#
_symmetry.space_group_name_H-M   'P 1'
#
loop_
_entity.id
_entity.type
_entity.pdbx_description
1 polymer ?
#
loop_
_entity_poly.entity_id
_entity_poly.type
_entity_poly.pdbx_seq_one_letter_code
_entity_poly.pdbx_strand_id
1 'polypeptide(L)'
;MNADQVEKIKVETFHEAKRLASIPTNTETAQYSLPFSVAAAVVRGTIGVSEVTSEGLNDPQIITLAKSVGIVEDDALNAAFPARRFARTQFHLKDGRILTSDATEAQGDPEAKLSDQMIWDKFHTLTAPVMGSDWSNQFLSTARTIADAPSVMPLFGMMNIVPVRKGKK
;
A
#
# COMPACT_ATOMS: atom_id res chain seq x y z
N MET A 1 2.64 2.97 -17.99
CA MET A 1 1.61 1.97 -18.37
C MET A 1 0.28 2.50 -17.87
N ASN A 2 -0.76 2.49 -18.71
CA ASN A 2 -2.12 2.85 -18.30
C ASN A 2 -2.89 1.56 -17.94
N ALA A 3 -3.71 1.59 -16.91
CA ALA A 3 -4.54 0.45 -16.49
C ALA A 3 -5.42 -0.10 -17.63
N ASP A 4 -5.95 0.78 -18.48
CA ASP A 4 -6.79 0.40 -19.63
C ASP A 4 -6.06 -0.45 -20.71
N GLN A 5 -4.73 -0.43 -20.70
CA GLN A 5 -3.91 -1.24 -21.60
C GLN A 5 -3.69 -2.67 -21.08
N VAL A 6 -3.99 -2.91 -19.81
CA VAL A 6 -3.76 -4.22 -19.18
C VAL A 6 -4.94 -5.13 -19.47
N GLU A 7 -4.66 -6.32 -19.99
CA GLU A 7 -5.63 -7.39 -20.23
C GLU A 7 -5.69 -8.34 -19.04
N LYS A 8 -4.50 -8.77 -18.56
CA LYS A 8 -4.36 -9.74 -17.48
C LYS A 8 -3.10 -9.46 -16.67
N ILE A 9 -3.15 -9.76 -15.39
CA ILE A 9 -1.99 -9.70 -14.49
C ILE A 9 -1.74 -11.10 -13.93
N LYS A 10 -0.47 -11.54 -13.94
CA LYS A 10 -0.02 -12.75 -13.28
C LYS A 10 0.94 -12.36 -12.16
N VAL A 11 0.66 -12.80 -10.94
CA VAL A 11 1.54 -12.63 -9.78
C VAL A 11 2.14 -13.98 -9.43
N GLU A 12 3.45 -14.11 -9.57
CA GLU A 12 4.23 -15.28 -9.17
C GLU A 12 4.74 -15.04 -7.75
N THR A 13 4.49 -15.98 -6.83
CA THR A 13 4.82 -15.80 -5.42
C THR A 13 4.82 -17.16 -4.69
N PHE A 14 4.88 -17.16 -3.36
CA PHE A 14 4.89 -18.36 -2.53
C PHE A 14 3.48 -18.95 -2.33
N HIS A 15 3.41 -20.21 -1.92
CA HIS A 15 2.17 -21.01 -1.83
C HIS A 15 1.07 -20.35 -0.99
N GLU A 16 1.40 -19.84 0.19
CA GLU A 16 0.42 -19.30 1.14
C GLU A 16 -0.28 -18.04 0.63
N ALA A 17 0.34 -17.30 -0.29
CA ALA A 17 -0.25 -16.12 -0.90
C ALA A 17 -1.50 -16.45 -1.75
N LYS A 18 -1.68 -17.70 -2.20
CA LYS A 18 -2.89 -18.15 -2.91
C LYS A 18 -4.16 -18.00 -2.06
N ARG A 19 -4.04 -18.00 -0.72
CA ARG A 19 -5.16 -17.78 0.19
C ARG A 19 -5.67 -16.34 0.17
N LEU A 20 -4.91 -15.41 -0.40
CA LEU A 20 -5.25 -14.00 -0.51
C LEU A 20 -5.93 -13.65 -1.85
N ALA A 21 -6.51 -14.63 -2.54
CA ALA A 21 -7.05 -14.47 -3.91
C ALA A 21 -8.48 -13.91 -3.99
N SER A 22 -9.13 -13.64 -2.87
CA SER A 22 -10.53 -13.19 -2.84
C SER A 22 -10.67 -11.73 -3.32
N ILE A 23 -11.77 -11.44 -4.02
CA ILE A 23 -12.19 -10.07 -4.30
C ILE A 23 -12.90 -9.52 -3.05
N PRO A 24 -12.49 -8.37 -2.52
CA PRO A 24 -13.00 -7.86 -1.26
C PRO A 24 -14.42 -7.30 -1.38
N THR A 25 -15.16 -7.37 -0.28
CA THR A 25 -16.49 -6.77 -0.13
C THR A 25 -16.54 -5.67 0.92
N ASN A 26 -15.48 -5.51 1.70
CA ASN A 26 -15.36 -4.50 2.76
C ASN A 26 -13.89 -4.14 2.99
N THR A 27 -13.66 -3.11 3.80
CA THR A 27 -12.32 -2.58 4.14
C THR A 27 -11.41 -3.64 4.77
N GLU A 28 -11.95 -4.50 5.61
CA GLU A 28 -11.17 -5.56 6.27
C GLU A 28 -10.65 -6.56 5.24
N THR A 29 -11.54 -7.09 4.38
CA THR A 29 -11.16 -8.06 3.35
C THR A 29 -10.27 -7.46 2.26
N ALA A 30 -10.36 -6.14 2.01
CA ALA A 30 -9.50 -5.44 1.06
C ALA A 30 -8.02 -5.47 1.47
N GLN A 31 -7.73 -5.38 2.77
CA GLN A 31 -6.37 -5.41 3.30
C GLN A 31 -5.69 -6.79 3.12
N TYR A 32 -6.49 -7.84 2.91
CA TYR A 32 -6.03 -9.23 2.71
C TYR A 32 -6.25 -9.73 1.28
N SER A 33 -6.57 -8.85 0.33
CA SER A 33 -6.77 -9.21 -1.07
C SER A 33 -5.57 -8.82 -1.92
N LEU A 34 -4.78 -9.79 -2.33
CA LEU A 34 -3.66 -9.56 -3.26
C LEU A 34 -4.14 -9.06 -4.63
N PRO A 35 -5.18 -9.64 -5.28
CA PRO A 35 -5.70 -9.13 -6.54
C PRO A 35 -6.18 -7.69 -6.46
N PHE A 36 -6.87 -7.32 -5.40
CA PHE A 36 -7.37 -5.97 -5.22
C PHE A 36 -6.21 -4.98 -5.00
N SER A 37 -5.25 -5.32 -4.14
CA SER A 37 -4.08 -4.47 -3.87
C SER A 37 -3.27 -4.20 -5.14
N VAL A 38 -3.02 -5.22 -5.96
CA VAL A 38 -2.31 -5.09 -7.23
C VAL A 38 -3.10 -4.22 -8.20
N ALA A 39 -4.40 -4.46 -8.35
CA ALA A 39 -5.26 -3.69 -9.25
C ALA A 39 -5.35 -2.21 -8.82
N ALA A 40 -5.53 -1.94 -7.52
CA ALA A 40 -5.57 -0.59 -6.98
C ALA A 40 -4.26 0.17 -7.26
N ALA A 41 -3.12 -0.46 -7.03
CA ALA A 41 -1.81 0.13 -7.33
C ALA A 41 -1.62 0.42 -8.82
N VAL A 42 -2.14 -0.42 -9.72
CA VAL A 42 -2.07 -0.19 -11.17
C VAL A 42 -2.99 0.97 -11.60
N VAL A 43 -4.19 1.05 -11.05
CA VAL A 43 -5.19 2.06 -11.42
C VAL A 43 -4.88 3.43 -10.81
N ARG A 44 -4.46 3.46 -9.54
CA ARG A 44 -4.26 4.69 -8.77
C ARG A 44 -2.78 5.10 -8.60
N GLY A 45 -1.83 4.22 -8.95
CA GLY A 45 -0.40 4.42 -8.74
C GLY A 45 0.05 4.22 -7.30
N THR A 46 -0.87 3.93 -6.39
CA THR A 46 -0.62 3.71 -4.97
C THR A 46 -1.68 2.81 -4.36
N ILE A 47 -1.42 2.32 -3.15
CA ILE A 47 -2.43 1.70 -2.29
C ILE A 47 -2.31 2.28 -0.89
N GLY A 48 -3.41 2.84 -0.40
CA GLY A 48 -3.49 3.51 0.89
C GLY A 48 -4.90 3.43 1.47
N VAL A 49 -5.23 4.37 2.35
CA VAL A 49 -6.51 4.42 3.04
C VAL A 49 -7.68 4.61 2.07
N SER A 50 -7.52 5.48 1.06
CA SER A 50 -8.57 5.76 0.07
C SER A 50 -8.94 4.52 -0.75
N GLU A 51 -7.96 3.70 -1.10
CA GLU A 51 -8.17 2.51 -1.93
C GLU A 51 -8.89 1.40 -1.18
N VAL A 52 -8.63 1.22 0.13
CA VAL A 52 -9.27 0.16 0.94
C VAL A 52 -10.57 0.58 1.62
N THR A 53 -11.04 1.82 1.39
CA THR A 53 -12.34 2.30 1.87
C THR A 53 -13.41 2.23 0.79
N SER A 54 -14.61 2.74 1.08
CA SER A 54 -15.77 2.67 0.17
C SER A 54 -15.49 3.22 -1.22
N GLU A 55 -14.62 4.21 -1.36
CA GLU A 55 -14.26 4.81 -2.64
C GLU A 55 -13.54 3.81 -3.54
N GLY A 56 -12.45 3.21 -3.07
CA GLY A 56 -11.70 2.22 -3.84
C GLY A 56 -12.45 0.90 -4.03
N LEU A 57 -13.18 0.46 -2.99
CA LEU A 57 -13.98 -0.78 -3.05
C LEU A 57 -15.10 -0.72 -4.09
N ASN A 58 -15.61 0.47 -4.40
CA ASN A 58 -16.67 0.67 -5.39
C ASN A 58 -16.14 1.18 -6.75
N ASP A 59 -14.82 1.30 -6.91
CA ASP A 59 -14.22 1.69 -8.18
C ASP A 59 -14.32 0.54 -9.20
N PRO A 60 -15.13 0.69 -10.27
CA PRO A 60 -15.35 -0.37 -11.23
C PRO A 60 -14.09 -0.76 -12.00
N GLN A 61 -13.14 0.17 -12.18
CA GLN A 61 -11.89 -0.09 -12.87
C GLN A 61 -10.97 -0.97 -12.01
N ILE A 62 -10.87 -0.68 -10.71
CA ILE A 62 -10.11 -1.51 -9.76
C ILE A 62 -10.72 -2.92 -9.70
N ILE A 63 -12.04 -3.03 -9.51
CA ILE A 63 -12.71 -4.34 -9.38
C ILE A 63 -12.59 -5.16 -10.66
N THR A 64 -12.74 -4.53 -11.83
CA THR A 64 -12.60 -5.22 -13.11
C THR A 64 -11.20 -5.76 -13.30
N LEU A 65 -10.18 -4.94 -13.02
CA LEU A 65 -8.79 -5.35 -13.15
C LEU A 65 -8.43 -6.42 -12.10
N ALA A 66 -8.91 -6.31 -10.86
CA ALA A 66 -8.68 -7.30 -9.81
C ALA A 66 -9.14 -8.71 -10.20
N LYS A 67 -10.26 -8.82 -10.93
CA LYS A 67 -10.76 -10.10 -11.43
C LYS A 67 -9.87 -10.73 -12.51
N SER A 68 -8.99 -9.96 -13.14
CA SER A 68 -8.02 -10.43 -14.13
C SER A 68 -6.65 -10.80 -13.52
N VAL A 69 -6.48 -10.63 -12.20
CA VAL A 69 -5.25 -10.99 -11.50
C VAL A 69 -5.24 -12.46 -11.14
N GLY A 70 -4.29 -13.21 -11.68
CA GLY A 70 -4.03 -14.61 -11.31
C GLY A 70 -2.81 -14.72 -10.41
N ILE A 71 -2.91 -15.52 -9.35
CA ILE A 71 -1.81 -15.82 -8.43
C ILE A 71 -1.27 -17.21 -8.76
N VAL A 72 0.03 -17.32 -8.99
CA VAL A 72 0.72 -18.57 -9.36
C VAL A 72 1.88 -18.77 -8.41
N GLU A 73 2.06 -20.02 -7.99
CA GLU A 73 3.19 -20.44 -7.20
C GLU A 73 4.45 -20.53 -8.06
N ASP A 74 5.59 -20.06 -7.53
CA ASP A 74 6.91 -20.17 -8.12
C ASP A 74 7.83 -20.89 -7.13
N ASP A 75 8.47 -21.97 -7.56
CA ASP A 75 9.27 -22.85 -6.69
C ASP A 75 10.45 -22.11 -6.03
N ALA A 76 11.09 -21.18 -6.77
CA ALA A 76 12.22 -20.42 -6.25
C ALA A 76 11.77 -19.39 -5.19
N LEU A 77 10.63 -18.73 -5.41
CA LEU A 77 10.06 -17.80 -4.45
C LEU A 77 9.49 -18.53 -3.23
N ASN A 78 8.98 -19.74 -3.45
CA ASN A 78 8.48 -20.61 -2.38
C ASN A 78 9.60 -21.10 -1.47
N ALA A 79 10.77 -21.44 -2.03
CA ALA A 79 11.95 -21.86 -1.27
C ALA A 79 12.50 -20.76 -0.33
N ALA A 80 12.24 -19.49 -0.63
CA ALA A 80 12.64 -18.36 0.22
C ALA A 80 11.67 -18.11 1.40
N PHE A 81 10.43 -18.57 1.29
CA PHE A 81 9.43 -18.46 2.35
C PHE A 81 9.70 -19.44 3.50
N PRO A 82 9.46 -19.11 4.77
CA PRO A 82 8.87 -17.87 5.31
C PRO A 82 9.87 -16.73 5.59
N ALA A 83 11.17 -16.98 5.44
CA ALA A 83 12.22 -16.01 5.78
C ALA A 83 12.13 -14.74 4.90
N ARG A 84 11.82 -14.90 3.62
CA ARG A 84 11.63 -13.81 2.68
C ARG A 84 10.31 -14.00 1.92
N ARG A 85 9.65 -12.90 1.57
CA ARG A 85 8.33 -12.89 0.93
C ARG A 85 8.39 -12.14 -0.39
N PHE A 86 8.86 -12.85 -1.42
CA PHE A 86 9.01 -12.30 -2.76
C PHE A 86 7.75 -12.47 -3.61
N ALA A 87 7.55 -11.51 -4.50
CA ALA A 87 6.60 -11.63 -5.60
C ALA A 87 7.20 -11.04 -6.88
N ARG A 88 6.80 -11.60 -8.03
CA ARG A 88 7.09 -11.07 -9.37
C ARG A 88 5.77 -10.89 -10.10
N THR A 89 5.64 -9.78 -10.83
CA THR A 89 4.40 -9.46 -11.54
C THR A 89 4.64 -9.43 -13.04
N GLN A 90 3.76 -10.07 -13.80
CA GLN A 90 3.71 -9.99 -15.26
C GLN A 90 2.41 -9.30 -15.67
N PHE A 91 2.52 -8.25 -16.47
CA PHE A 91 1.41 -7.53 -17.07
C PHE A 91 1.29 -7.93 -18.53
N HIS A 92 0.21 -8.62 -18.87
CA HIS A 92 -0.15 -8.93 -20.25
C HIS A 92 -0.97 -7.76 -20.79
N LEU A 93 -0.46 -7.10 -21.81
CA LEU A 93 -1.11 -5.94 -22.42
C LEU A 93 -1.99 -6.36 -23.58
N LYS A 94 -3.03 -5.57 -23.87
CA LYS A 94 -3.97 -5.79 -24.99
C LYS A 94 -3.31 -5.79 -26.37
N ASP A 95 -2.13 -5.18 -26.48
CA ASP A 95 -1.34 -5.18 -27.73
C ASP A 95 -0.39 -6.39 -27.85
N GLY A 96 -0.47 -7.35 -26.93
CA GLY A 96 0.31 -8.57 -26.90
C GLY A 96 1.67 -8.48 -26.21
N ARG A 97 2.09 -7.30 -25.76
CA ARG A 97 3.33 -7.16 -24.98
C ARG A 97 3.16 -7.72 -23.58
N ILE A 98 4.24 -8.25 -23.02
CA ILE A 98 4.32 -8.70 -21.64
C ILE A 98 5.41 -7.87 -20.94
N LEU A 99 5.03 -7.19 -19.86
CA LEU A 99 5.96 -6.47 -19.00
C LEU A 99 6.15 -7.30 -17.72
N THR A 100 7.39 -7.55 -17.34
CA THR A 100 7.71 -8.36 -16.15
C THR A 100 8.54 -7.52 -15.18
N SER A 101 8.18 -7.52 -13.90
CA SER A 101 8.99 -6.92 -12.85
C SER A 101 10.11 -7.88 -12.42
N ASP A 102 11.13 -7.34 -11.76
CA ASP A 102 12.00 -8.16 -10.92
C ASP A 102 11.22 -8.76 -9.73
N ALA A 103 11.78 -9.80 -9.11
CA ALA A 103 11.25 -10.29 -7.85
C ALA A 103 11.51 -9.25 -6.76
N THR A 104 10.44 -8.80 -6.13
CA THR A 104 10.46 -7.77 -5.08
C THR A 104 9.80 -8.29 -3.81
N GLU A 105 10.15 -7.71 -2.68
CA GLU A 105 9.51 -7.96 -1.39
C GLU A 105 8.94 -6.66 -0.81
N ALA A 106 8.04 -6.79 0.17
CA ALA A 106 7.54 -5.64 0.90
C ALA A 106 8.65 -4.97 1.70
N GLN A 107 8.68 -3.64 1.67
CA GLN A 107 9.59 -2.87 2.49
C GLN A 107 9.05 -2.73 3.92
N GLY A 108 9.98 -2.74 4.91
CA GLY A 108 9.67 -2.59 6.32
C GLY A 108 10.03 -3.81 7.17
N ASP A 109 10.33 -4.94 6.55
CA ASP A 109 10.92 -6.11 7.23
C ASP A 109 12.40 -5.81 7.62
N PRO A 110 12.99 -6.54 8.57
CA PRO A 110 14.37 -6.31 9.02
C PRO A 110 15.42 -6.35 7.90
N GLU A 111 15.16 -7.14 6.85
CA GLU A 111 16.02 -7.32 5.67
C GLU A 111 15.81 -6.21 4.61
N ALA A 112 14.65 -5.53 4.65
CA ALA A 112 14.25 -4.50 3.71
C ALA A 112 13.76 -3.24 4.45
N LYS A 113 14.64 -2.66 5.28
CA LYS A 113 14.32 -1.55 6.19
C LYS A 113 13.85 -0.30 5.44
N LEU A 114 12.85 0.34 6.01
CA LEU A 114 12.46 1.69 5.57
C LEU A 114 13.55 2.71 5.96
N SER A 115 13.81 3.66 5.07
CA SER A 115 14.57 4.86 5.46
C SER A 115 13.72 5.78 6.35
N ASP A 116 14.36 6.62 7.14
CA ASP A 116 13.67 7.63 7.93
C ASP A 116 12.77 8.50 7.05
N GLN A 117 13.24 8.88 5.86
CA GLN A 117 12.46 9.69 4.92
C GLN A 117 11.16 8.96 4.51
N MET A 118 11.21 7.66 4.21
CA MET A 118 10.02 6.88 3.88
C MET A 118 9.02 6.81 5.04
N ILE A 119 9.50 6.71 6.27
CA ILE A 119 8.66 6.73 7.47
C ILE A 119 7.99 8.10 7.62
N TRP A 120 8.73 9.17 7.38
CA TRP A 120 8.21 10.54 7.47
C TRP A 120 7.20 10.86 6.37
N ASP A 121 7.48 10.44 5.14
CA ASP A 121 6.55 10.60 4.01
C ASP A 121 5.24 9.84 4.27
N LYS A 122 5.33 8.63 4.82
CA LYS A 122 4.16 7.86 5.22
C LYS A 122 3.37 8.56 6.33
N PHE A 123 4.05 9.06 7.36
CA PHE A 123 3.41 9.83 8.43
C PHE A 123 2.67 11.04 7.85
N HIS A 124 3.33 11.84 7.01
CA HIS A 124 2.74 13.01 6.39
C HIS A 124 1.52 12.65 5.52
N THR A 125 1.64 11.62 4.70
CA THR A 125 0.54 11.13 3.83
C THR A 125 -0.70 10.74 4.64
N LEU A 126 -0.51 10.13 5.82
CA LEU A 126 -1.61 9.69 6.67
C LEU A 126 -2.21 10.84 7.51
N THR A 127 -1.39 11.79 7.93
CA THR A 127 -1.84 12.82 8.88
C THR A 127 -2.28 14.13 8.22
N ALA A 128 -1.65 14.55 7.12
CA ALA A 128 -1.95 15.83 6.49
C ALA A 128 -3.41 15.96 6.00
N PRO A 129 -4.07 14.93 5.46
CA PRO A 129 -5.48 15.01 5.09
C PRO A 129 -6.44 15.22 6.27
N VAL A 130 -6.02 14.83 7.49
CA VAL A 130 -6.84 14.89 8.70
C VAL A 130 -6.51 16.10 9.56
N MET A 131 -5.24 16.35 9.76
CA MET A 131 -4.72 17.37 10.69
C MET A 131 -4.26 18.64 9.99
N GLY A 132 -4.02 18.59 8.69
CA GLY A 132 -3.38 19.65 7.91
C GLY A 132 -1.87 19.49 7.81
N SER A 133 -1.29 19.99 6.70
CA SER A 133 0.15 19.85 6.41
C SER A 133 1.02 20.59 7.44
N ASP A 134 0.60 21.76 7.91
CA ASP A 134 1.37 22.53 8.88
C ASP A 134 1.51 21.78 10.21
N TRP A 135 0.42 21.21 10.70
CA TRP A 135 0.46 20.39 11.91
C TRP A 135 1.37 19.16 11.71
N SER A 136 1.22 18.46 10.59
CA SER A 136 2.02 17.28 10.27
C SER A 136 3.51 17.58 10.24
N ASN A 137 3.89 18.69 9.59
CA ASN A 137 5.28 19.15 9.52
C ASN A 137 5.83 19.53 10.89
N GLN A 138 5.05 20.28 11.70
CA GLN A 138 5.46 20.68 13.03
C GLN A 138 5.60 19.48 13.97
N PHE A 139 4.65 18.55 13.94
CA PHE A 139 4.72 17.32 14.73
C PHE A 139 5.97 16.51 14.38
N LEU A 140 6.23 16.31 13.08
CA LEU A 140 7.40 15.58 12.59
C LEU A 140 8.70 16.24 13.02
N SER A 141 8.80 17.57 12.90
CA SER A 141 9.96 18.33 13.35
C SER A 141 10.23 18.13 14.84
N THR A 142 9.17 18.17 15.67
CA THR A 142 9.28 17.95 17.12
C THR A 142 9.66 16.51 17.44
N ALA A 143 9.04 15.53 16.76
CA ALA A 143 9.31 14.12 16.98
C ALA A 143 10.74 13.71 16.63
N ARG A 144 11.33 14.30 15.58
CA ARG A 144 12.71 14.01 15.15
C ARG A 144 13.77 14.40 16.17
N THR A 145 13.50 15.40 17.00
CA THR A 145 14.43 15.92 18.03
C THR A 145 14.09 15.45 19.44
N ILE A 146 13.10 14.55 19.58
CA ILE A 146 12.56 14.16 20.89
C ILE A 146 13.58 13.44 21.77
N ALA A 147 14.52 12.69 21.18
CA ALA A 147 15.54 11.96 21.92
C ALA A 147 16.49 12.89 22.67
N ASP A 148 16.73 14.10 22.13
CA ASP A 148 17.62 15.10 22.71
C ASP A 148 16.86 16.20 23.48
N ALA A 149 15.52 16.10 23.50
CA ALA A 149 14.69 17.12 24.17
C ALA A 149 14.65 16.90 25.66
N PRO A 150 14.65 18.00 26.46
CA PRO A 150 14.55 17.91 27.91
C PRO A 150 13.19 17.42 28.43
N SER A 151 12.18 17.37 27.55
CA SER A 151 10.82 16.95 27.86
C SER A 151 10.06 16.51 26.63
N VAL A 152 9.22 15.48 26.77
CA VAL A 152 8.28 15.00 25.74
C VAL A 152 6.97 15.78 25.69
N MET A 153 6.74 16.68 26.64
CA MET A 153 5.47 17.43 26.78
C MET A 153 5.07 18.25 25.55
N PRO A 154 5.99 18.85 24.78
CA PRO A 154 5.62 19.54 23.54
C PRO A 154 4.93 18.61 22.53
N LEU A 155 5.39 17.37 22.41
CA LEU A 155 4.78 16.38 21.52
C LEU A 155 3.38 15.98 22.01
N PHE A 156 3.22 15.70 23.30
CA PHE A 156 1.92 15.41 23.90
C PHE A 156 0.93 16.58 23.79
N GLY A 157 1.41 17.82 23.92
CA GLY A 157 0.58 19.01 23.70
C GLY A 157 -0.02 19.06 22.30
N MET A 158 0.73 18.66 21.28
CA MET A 158 0.26 18.60 19.91
C MET A 158 -0.75 17.46 19.66
N MET A 159 -0.66 16.36 20.38
CA MET A 159 -1.59 15.21 20.25
C MET A 159 -2.98 15.50 20.83
N ASN A 160 -3.12 16.49 21.72
CA ASN A 160 -4.40 16.89 22.32
C ASN A 160 -5.26 17.79 21.39
N ILE A 161 -4.81 18.09 20.19
CA ILE A 161 -5.57 18.86 19.21
C ILE A 161 -6.59 17.94 18.55
N VAL A 162 -7.89 18.19 18.79
CA VAL A 162 -8.97 17.48 18.11
C VAL A 162 -9.09 18.01 16.69
N PRO A 163 -9.00 17.13 15.65
CA PRO A 163 -9.16 17.57 14.26
C PRO A 163 -10.55 18.18 14.06
N VAL A 164 -10.59 19.38 13.50
CA VAL A 164 -11.86 19.97 13.06
C VAL A 164 -12.30 19.20 11.82
N ARG A 165 -13.26 18.28 11.95
CA ARG A 165 -13.90 17.64 10.80
C ARG A 165 -14.56 18.72 9.97
N LYS A 166 -13.97 19.07 8.82
CA LYS A 166 -14.65 19.86 7.81
C LYS A 166 -15.87 19.04 7.38
N GLY A 167 -17.08 19.50 7.76
CA GLY A 167 -18.32 18.88 7.33
C GLY A 167 -18.32 18.82 5.80
N LYS A 168 -18.61 17.65 5.23
CA LYS A 168 -18.90 17.53 3.80
C LYS A 168 -20.11 18.43 3.52
N LYS A 169 -19.91 19.48 2.71
CA LYS A 169 -21.01 20.20 2.05
C LYS A 169 -21.53 19.35 0.92
#